data_07229226a767d4a74a437b07b04ddbc3
#
_entry.id   07229226a767d4a74a437b07b04ddbc3
#
_cell.length_a   1.000
_cell.length_b   1.000
_cell.length_c   1.000
_cell.angle_alpha   90.00
_cell.angle_beta   90.00
_cell.angle_gamma   90.00
#
_symmetry.space_group_name_H-M   'P 1'
#
loop_
_entity.id
_entity.type
_entity.pdbx_description
1 polymer ?
#
loop_
_entity_poly.entity_id
_entity_poly.type
_entity_poly.pdbx_seq_one_letter_code
_entity_poly.pdbx_strand_id
1 'polypeptide(L)'
;MLLFSVLLFTGCLLSFDSYAQEGKKCCGKCNHTKQNTTLETIFSRKSVRAFNGKTISKDTLELIVKAGMAAPTGMNRQPWDFVIIDNKADMEALAKKMPRAKMLQTAGAAIVVVGNQEVSKNWMLDCAAATENILLAVESMGLGAVWTAGWPYEDRIAEINGAFNIPQPYIPLCLIPIGY
;
A
#
# COMPACT_ATOMS: atom_id res chain seq x y z
N MET A 1 4.44 4.48 -42.37
CA MET A 1 5.14 3.20 -42.17
C MET A 1 6.59 3.55 -41.85
N LEU A 2 6.90 3.75 -40.58
CA LEU A 2 8.26 4.05 -40.11
C LEU A 2 8.75 2.85 -39.29
N LEU A 3 9.78 2.20 -39.82
CA LEU A 3 10.50 1.10 -39.14
C LEU A 3 11.33 1.69 -37.99
N PHE A 4 11.09 1.20 -36.76
CA PHE A 4 12.01 1.39 -35.66
C PHE A 4 13.10 0.31 -35.73
N SER A 5 14.33 0.76 -35.99
CA SER A 5 15.54 -0.05 -35.97
C SER A 5 15.87 -0.41 -34.50
N VAL A 6 15.83 -1.70 -34.17
CA VAL A 6 16.35 -2.23 -32.93
C VAL A 6 17.87 -2.29 -33.01
N LEU A 7 18.56 -1.40 -32.29
CA LEU A 7 20.00 -1.52 -32.07
C LEU A 7 20.26 -2.62 -31.04
N LEU A 8 20.78 -3.75 -31.49
CA LEU A 8 21.38 -4.79 -30.66
C LEU A 8 22.68 -4.27 -30.05
N PHE A 9 22.67 -3.94 -28.77
CA PHE A 9 23.89 -3.73 -28.00
C PHE A 9 24.44 -5.09 -27.57
N THR A 10 25.45 -5.56 -28.29
CA THR A 10 26.27 -6.70 -27.84
C THR A 10 27.27 -6.25 -26.79
N GLY A 11 27.14 -6.86 -25.60
CA GLY A 11 28.24 -7.19 -24.73
C GLY A 11 28.90 -6.06 -23.92
N CYS A 12 28.43 -5.85 -22.70
CA CYS A 12 29.31 -5.55 -21.60
C CYS A 12 28.71 -6.16 -20.31
N LEU A 13 29.19 -7.33 -19.94
CA LEU A 13 29.00 -7.90 -18.61
C LEU A 13 29.83 -7.03 -17.64
N LEU A 14 29.21 -5.95 -17.15
CA LEU A 14 29.72 -5.25 -15.98
C LEU A 14 29.17 -5.96 -14.75
N SER A 15 30.05 -6.62 -14.05
CA SER A 15 29.83 -7.18 -12.72
C SER A 15 29.30 -6.10 -11.77
N PHE A 16 28.13 -6.35 -11.20
CA PHE A 16 27.42 -5.46 -10.28
C PHE A 16 28.03 -5.40 -8.85
N ASP A 17 29.31 -5.79 -8.70
CA ASP A 17 29.95 -5.96 -7.38
C ASP A 17 30.77 -4.74 -6.89
N SER A 18 30.68 -3.56 -7.50
CA SER A 18 31.55 -2.45 -7.14
C SER A 18 30.87 -1.20 -6.59
N TYR A 19 29.58 -1.21 -6.25
CA TYR A 19 28.90 -0.01 -5.75
C TYR A 19 28.54 -0.02 -4.25
N ALA A 20 29.15 -0.93 -3.50
CA ALA A 20 28.90 -1.04 -2.05
C ALA A 20 30.18 -0.84 -1.23
N GLN A 21 30.86 0.31 -1.31
CA GLN A 21 31.83 0.73 -0.28
C GLN A 21 32.31 2.16 -0.51
N GLU A 22 31.55 3.14 0.00
CA GLU A 22 32.13 4.36 0.61
C GLU A 22 31.18 4.82 1.74
N GLY A 23 31.22 4.08 2.85
CA GLY A 23 30.59 4.47 4.09
C GLY A 23 31.38 5.60 4.77
N LYS A 24 30.83 6.81 4.76
CA LYS A 24 31.32 7.88 5.67
C LYS A 24 31.15 7.41 7.10
N LYS A 25 32.29 7.28 7.83
CA LYS A 25 32.35 7.06 9.28
C LYS A 25 31.64 8.22 9.98
N CYS A 26 30.43 8.03 10.44
CA CYS A 26 29.81 8.90 11.43
C CYS A 26 30.08 8.36 12.82
N CYS A 27 30.46 9.28 13.71
CA CYS A 27 30.80 9.13 15.12
C CYS A 27 29.74 8.31 15.91
N GLY A 28 30.26 7.51 16.83
CA GLY A 28 29.66 6.44 17.60
C GLY A 28 28.26 6.61 18.17
N LYS A 29 27.59 5.45 18.27
CA LYS A 29 26.36 5.15 19.02
C LYS A 29 25.05 5.75 18.50
N CYS A 30 24.69 5.47 17.26
CA CYS A 30 23.29 5.36 16.88
C CYS A 30 23.01 3.91 16.52
N ASN A 31 22.12 3.26 17.24
CA ASN A 31 21.50 2.00 16.84
C ASN A 31 20.59 2.31 15.63
N HIS A 32 21.18 2.46 14.45
CA HIS A 32 20.43 2.54 13.22
C HIS A 32 19.87 1.14 12.93
N THR A 33 18.62 0.90 13.29
CA THR A 33 17.81 -0.05 12.49
C THR A 33 18.05 0.36 11.03
N LYS A 34 18.58 -0.55 10.22
CA LYS A 34 18.90 -0.32 8.80
C LYS A 34 17.64 0.19 8.12
N GLN A 35 17.56 1.50 7.92
CA GLN A 35 16.44 2.13 7.25
C GLN A 35 16.60 1.80 5.77
N ASN A 36 15.68 1.03 5.20
CA ASN A 36 15.71 0.69 3.79
C ASN A 36 15.70 1.98 2.96
N THR A 37 16.56 2.05 1.96
CA THR A 37 16.49 3.14 0.98
C THR A 37 15.17 3.04 0.19
N THR A 38 14.76 4.12 -0.45
CA THR A 38 13.53 4.11 -1.27
C THR A 38 13.56 3.00 -2.32
N LEU A 39 14.69 2.80 -3.02
CA LEU A 39 14.82 1.75 -4.02
C LEU A 39 14.79 0.34 -3.41
N GLU A 40 15.46 0.13 -2.28
CA GLU A 40 15.38 -1.14 -1.55
C GLU A 40 13.93 -1.46 -1.16
N THR A 41 13.18 -0.48 -0.66
CA THR A 41 11.76 -0.65 -0.31
C THR A 41 10.92 -1.01 -1.53
N ILE A 42 11.12 -0.33 -2.67
CA ILE A 42 10.40 -0.61 -3.92
C ILE A 42 10.68 -2.04 -4.40
N PHE A 43 11.93 -2.49 -4.35
CA PHE A 43 12.32 -3.81 -4.85
C PHE A 43 12.00 -4.95 -3.89
N SER A 44 11.98 -4.69 -2.57
CA SER A 44 11.65 -5.69 -1.55
C SER A 44 10.16 -5.89 -1.35
N ARG A 45 9.35 -4.84 -1.65
CA ARG A 45 7.91 -4.88 -1.43
C ARG A 45 7.25 -6.08 -2.13
N LYS A 46 6.46 -6.81 -1.37
CA LYS A 46 5.71 -7.96 -1.85
C LYS A 46 4.31 -8.01 -1.26
N SER A 47 3.41 -8.73 -1.91
CA SER A 47 2.06 -8.97 -1.39
C SER A 47 2.08 -10.06 -0.32
N VAL A 48 1.91 -9.67 0.95
CA VAL A 48 1.88 -10.56 2.11
C VAL A 48 0.44 -10.89 2.46
N ARG A 49 0.13 -12.19 2.63
CA ARG A 49 -1.22 -12.71 2.89
C ARG A 49 -1.31 -13.61 4.12
N ALA A 50 -0.24 -13.70 4.91
CA ALA A 50 -0.21 -14.43 6.17
C ALA A 50 0.46 -13.53 7.22
N PHE A 51 -0.22 -13.33 8.33
CA PHE A 51 0.20 -12.44 9.40
C PHE A 51 0.18 -13.20 10.74
N ASN A 52 0.85 -12.66 11.76
CA ASN A 52 0.92 -13.30 13.09
C ASN A 52 -0.17 -12.86 14.07
N GLY A 53 -1.09 -11.97 13.65
CA GLY A 53 -2.20 -11.48 14.47
C GLY A 53 -1.84 -10.38 15.47
N LYS A 54 -0.59 -9.94 15.52
CA LYS A 54 -0.15 -8.85 16.40
C LYS A 54 -0.77 -7.52 15.96
N THR A 55 -1.31 -6.79 16.92
CA THR A 55 -1.92 -5.46 16.69
C THR A 55 -0.87 -4.43 16.26
N ILE A 56 -1.28 -3.47 15.48
CA ILE A 56 -0.47 -2.33 15.03
C ILE A 56 -0.89 -1.10 15.84
N SER A 57 0.09 -0.30 16.28
CA SER A 57 -0.20 0.90 17.05
C SER A 57 -0.93 1.96 16.20
N LYS A 58 -1.77 2.78 16.82
CA LYS A 58 -2.48 3.87 16.14
C LYS A 58 -1.50 4.84 15.47
N ASP A 59 -0.42 5.20 16.15
CA ASP A 59 0.61 6.09 15.59
C ASP A 59 1.23 5.53 14.31
N THR A 60 1.47 4.21 14.26
CA THR A 60 1.96 3.54 13.05
C THR A 60 0.93 3.59 11.92
N LEU A 61 -0.35 3.32 12.21
CA LEU A 61 -1.43 3.38 11.23
C LEU A 61 -1.63 4.81 10.69
N GLU A 62 -1.57 5.82 11.56
CA GLU A 62 -1.63 7.22 11.14
C GLU A 62 -0.46 7.61 10.24
N LEU A 63 0.74 7.14 10.54
CA LEU A 63 1.92 7.42 9.72
C LEU A 63 1.79 6.77 8.33
N ILE A 64 1.26 5.55 8.26
CA ILE A 64 0.98 4.85 7.00
C ILE A 64 -0.06 5.63 6.17
N VAL A 65 -1.14 6.10 6.79
CA VAL A 65 -2.17 6.91 6.12
C VAL A 65 -1.59 8.24 5.63
N LYS A 66 -0.75 8.91 6.43
CA LYS A 66 -0.05 10.15 6.01
C LYS A 66 0.82 9.92 4.76
N ALA A 67 1.45 8.75 4.63
CA ALA A 67 2.17 8.40 3.42
C ALA A 67 1.24 8.29 2.21
N GLY A 68 0.06 7.69 2.38
CA GLY A 68 -1.00 7.68 1.35
C GLY A 68 -1.43 9.09 0.95
N MET A 69 -1.68 9.96 1.92
CA MET A 69 -2.07 11.37 1.69
C MET A 69 -1.00 12.20 0.97
N ALA A 70 0.26 11.77 1.00
CA ALA A 70 1.36 12.44 0.30
C ALA A 70 1.43 12.10 -1.20
N ALA A 71 0.55 11.25 -1.71
CA ALA A 71 0.52 10.89 -3.13
C ALA A 71 0.12 12.10 -4.02
N PRO A 72 0.58 12.16 -5.28
CA PRO A 72 0.13 13.17 -6.21
C PRO A 72 -1.31 12.92 -6.66
N THR A 73 -2.05 13.99 -6.96
CA THR A 73 -3.39 13.91 -7.59
C THR A 73 -3.53 14.90 -8.72
N GLY A 74 -4.43 14.59 -9.66
CA GLY A 74 -4.78 15.51 -10.72
C GLY A 74 -5.28 16.84 -10.16
N MET A 75 -4.61 17.95 -10.50
CA MET A 75 -4.92 19.31 -10.02
C MET A 75 -5.00 19.45 -8.49
N ASN A 76 -4.28 18.61 -7.75
CA ASN A 76 -4.30 18.56 -6.28
C ASN A 76 -5.72 18.41 -5.68
N ARG A 77 -6.57 17.60 -6.32
CA ARG A 77 -7.97 17.42 -5.90
C ARG A 77 -8.15 16.54 -4.69
N GLN A 78 -7.20 15.65 -4.42
CA GLN A 78 -7.18 14.75 -3.25
C GLN A 78 -8.53 14.06 -3.01
N PRO A 79 -9.02 13.27 -3.99
CA PRO A 79 -10.37 12.70 -3.93
C PRO A 79 -10.51 11.49 -2.99
N TRP A 80 -9.45 11.13 -2.28
CA TRP A 80 -9.39 9.99 -1.38
C TRP A 80 -9.82 10.33 0.04
N ASP A 81 -10.34 9.28 0.69
CA ASP A 81 -10.41 9.16 2.14
C ASP A 81 -9.93 7.76 2.56
N PHE A 82 -9.62 7.59 3.84
CA PHE A 82 -9.06 6.35 4.37
C PHE A 82 -9.85 5.92 5.60
N VAL A 83 -10.33 4.66 5.60
CA VAL A 83 -10.98 4.05 6.77
C VAL A 83 -10.01 3.07 7.40
N ILE A 84 -9.57 3.37 8.63
CA ILE A 84 -8.70 2.48 9.41
C ILE A 84 -9.58 1.49 10.18
N ILE A 85 -9.25 0.20 10.07
CA ILE A 85 -9.93 -0.90 10.75
C ILE A 85 -8.90 -1.56 11.67
N ASP A 86 -9.01 -1.31 12.97
CA ASP A 86 -8.17 -1.90 14.02
C ASP A 86 -8.97 -2.85 14.94
N ASN A 87 -10.28 -2.97 14.71
CA ASN A 87 -11.14 -3.88 15.45
C ASN A 87 -11.09 -5.28 14.83
N LYS A 88 -10.68 -6.25 15.63
CA LYS A 88 -10.55 -7.67 15.23
C LYS A 88 -11.88 -8.28 14.79
N ALA A 89 -12.97 -7.97 15.50
CA ALA A 89 -14.29 -8.53 15.20
C ALA A 89 -14.81 -8.05 13.82
N ASP A 90 -14.56 -6.79 13.47
CA ASP A 90 -14.97 -6.22 12.18
C ASP A 90 -14.16 -6.85 11.03
N MET A 91 -12.86 -7.04 11.22
CA MET A 91 -12.00 -7.72 10.25
C MET A 91 -12.42 -9.18 10.04
N GLU A 92 -12.74 -9.92 11.11
CA GLU A 92 -13.21 -11.31 11.02
C GLU A 92 -14.59 -11.41 10.36
N ALA A 93 -15.50 -10.47 10.65
CA ALA A 93 -16.82 -10.41 10.03
C ALA A 93 -16.71 -10.19 8.52
N LEU A 94 -15.86 -9.25 8.09
CA LEU A 94 -15.63 -8.97 6.67
C LEU A 94 -14.92 -10.15 5.98
N ALA A 95 -13.96 -10.81 6.63
CA ALA A 95 -13.28 -11.97 6.08
C ALA A 95 -14.22 -13.14 5.76
N LYS A 96 -15.29 -13.30 6.54
CA LYS A 96 -16.33 -14.34 6.30
C LYS A 96 -17.15 -14.04 5.04
N LYS A 97 -17.41 -12.77 4.76
CA LYS A 97 -18.18 -12.31 3.61
C LYS A 97 -17.35 -12.20 2.33
N MET A 98 -16.06 -11.88 2.47
CA MET A 98 -15.13 -11.71 1.34
C MET A 98 -14.09 -12.84 1.29
N PRO A 99 -14.31 -13.93 0.53
CA PRO A 99 -13.37 -15.06 0.46
C PRO A 99 -11.96 -14.70 0.00
N ARG A 100 -11.82 -13.61 -0.76
CA ARG A 100 -10.52 -13.10 -1.23
C ARG A 100 -9.79 -12.23 -0.18
N ALA A 101 -10.44 -11.90 0.93
CA ALA A 101 -9.91 -11.13 2.05
C ALA A 101 -9.70 -11.98 3.32
N LYS A 102 -9.57 -13.30 3.19
CA LYS A 102 -9.38 -14.24 4.34
C LYS A 102 -8.21 -13.86 5.25
N MET A 103 -7.18 -13.21 4.72
CA MET A 103 -6.02 -12.76 5.48
C MET A 103 -6.36 -11.74 6.57
N LEU A 104 -7.54 -11.10 6.52
CA LEU A 104 -8.05 -10.24 7.60
C LEU A 104 -8.17 -10.96 8.94
N GLN A 105 -8.38 -12.28 8.93
CA GLN A 105 -8.46 -13.09 10.16
C GLN A 105 -7.17 -13.06 10.98
N THR A 106 -6.03 -12.87 10.32
CA THR A 106 -4.71 -12.84 10.95
C THR A 106 -4.02 -11.49 10.83
N ALA A 107 -4.61 -10.52 10.13
CA ALA A 107 -4.08 -9.17 10.04
C ALA A 107 -4.11 -8.45 11.40
N GLY A 108 -3.16 -7.54 11.61
CA GLY A 108 -3.11 -6.67 12.79
C GLY A 108 -3.99 -5.45 12.66
N ALA A 109 -4.26 -5.01 11.43
CA ALA A 109 -5.19 -3.95 11.06
C ALA A 109 -5.49 -4.02 9.55
N ALA A 110 -6.40 -3.17 9.07
CA ALA A 110 -6.61 -2.97 7.64
C ALA A 110 -6.92 -1.49 7.34
N ILE A 111 -6.67 -1.07 6.11
CA ILE A 111 -7.04 0.27 5.62
C ILE A 111 -7.90 0.08 4.37
N VAL A 112 -9.06 0.73 4.32
CA VAL A 112 -9.85 0.89 3.09
C VAL A 112 -9.49 2.23 2.47
N VAL A 113 -9.09 2.21 1.20
CA VAL A 113 -8.91 3.42 0.39
C VAL A 113 -10.20 3.65 -0.39
N VAL A 114 -10.85 4.76 -0.14
CA VAL A 114 -12.08 5.16 -0.83
C VAL A 114 -11.83 6.41 -1.66
N GLY A 115 -12.52 6.52 -2.79
CA GLY A 115 -12.40 7.68 -3.68
C GLY A 115 -13.74 8.32 -3.97
N ASN A 116 -13.74 9.65 -4.05
CA ASN A 116 -14.91 10.45 -4.40
C ASN A 116 -14.88 10.77 -5.91
N GLN A 117 -15.77 10.13 -6.67
CA GLN A 117 -15.86 10.30 -8.12
C GLN A 117 -16.39 11.68 -8.55
N GLU A 118 -17.05 12.41 -7.67
CA GLU A 118 -17.54 13.77 -7.95
C GLU A 118 -16.42 14.81 -7.83
N VAL A 119 -15.42 14.54 -6.99
CA VAL A 119 -14.24 15.42 -6.79
C VAL A 119 -13.26 15.28 -7.95
N SER A 120 -13.03 14.07 -8.46
CA SER A 120 -12.08 13.83 -9.54
C SER A 120 -12.56 12.71 -10.46
N LYS A 121 -12.55 12.97 -11.78
CA LYS A 121 -12.78 11.92 -12.79
C LYS A 121 -11.65 10.88 -12.79
N ASN A 122 -10.47 11.25 -12.30
CA ASN A 122 -9.29 10.39 -12.20
C ASN A 122 -9.17 9.75 -10.81
N TRP A 123 -10.22 9.77 -10.00
CA TRP A 123 -10.19 9.29 -8.61
C TRP A 123 -9.54 7.91 -8.43
N MET A 124 -9.74 7.00 -9.38
CA MET A 124 -9.13 5.66 -9.33
C MET A 124 -7.61 5.72 -9.42
N LEU A 125 -7.07 6.54 -10.33
CA LEU A 125 -5.63 6.72 -10.52
C LEU A 125 -5.01 7.43 -9.31
N ASP A 126 -5.68 8.46 -8.82
CA ASP A 126 -5.28 9.22 -7.65
C ASP A 126 -5.24 8.28 -6.42
N CYS A 127 -6.31 7.52 -6.17
CA CYS A 127 -6.36 6.53 -5.08
C CYS A 127 -5.37 5.38 -5.26
N ALA A 128 -5.07 4.96 -6.50
CA ALA A 128 -4.04 3.95 -6.77
C ALA A 128 -2.65 4.43 -6.39
N ALA A 129 -2.32 5.70 -6.68
CA ALA A 129 -1.05 6.31 -6.25
C ALA A 129 -0.95 6.36 -4.71
N ALA A 130 -2.04 6.75 -4.03
CA ALA A 130 -2.09 6.73 -2.56
C ALA A 130 -1.95 5.32 -1.99
N THR A 131 -2.56 4.32 -2.63
CA THR A 131 -2.44 2.91 -2.23
C THR A 131 -1.01 2.42 -2.34
N GLU A 132 -0.29 2.72 -3.42
CA GLU A 132 1.11 2.30 -3.55
C GLU A 132 2.00 2.98 -2.50
N ASN A 133 1.79 4.27 -2.20
CA ASN A 133 2.49 4.93 -1.11
C ASN A 133 2.27 4.23 0.25
N ILE A 134 1.02 3.79 0.54
CA ILE A 134 0.70 3.01 1.73
C ILE A 134 1.48 1.70 1.74
N LEU A 135 1.50 0.95 0.63
CA LEU A 135 2.20 -0.34 0.54
C LEU A 135 3.71 -0.19 0.75
N LEU A 136 4.31 0.86 0.19
CA LEU A 136 5.73 1.16 0.37
C LEU A 136 6.04 1.59 1.82
N ALA A 137 5.17 2.41 2.43
CA ALA A 137 5.32 2.80 3.84
C ALA A 137 5.28 1.58 4.76
N VAL A 138 4.33 0.66 4.55
CA VAL A 138 4.21 -0.60 5.28
C VAL A 138 5.48 -1.43 5.18
N GLU A 139 6.00 -1.64 3.97
CA GLU A 139 7.25 -2.38 3.75
C GLU A 139 8.44 -1.71 4.44
N SER A 140 8.57 -0.38 4.35
CA SER A 140 9.68 0.36 4.97
C SER A 140 9.72 0.24 6.49
N MET A 141 8.57 -0.04 7.11
CA MET A 141 8.41 -0.25 8.56
C MET A 141 8.59 -1.72 8.98
N GLY A 142 8.93 -2.62 8.04
CA GLY A 142 9.07 -4.06 8.32
C GLY A 142 7.75 -4.77 8.54
N LEU A 143 6.65 -4.19 8.06
CA LEU A 143 5.32 -4.78 8.04
C LEU A 143 5.03 -5.40 6.67
N GLY A 144 4.01 -6.25 6.62
CA GLY A 144 3.50 -6.82 5.37
C GLY A 144 2.12 -6.29 5.04
N ALA A 145 1.79 -6.18 3.76
CA ALA A 145 0.46 -5.82 3.28
C ALA A 145 0.14 -6.46 1.93
N VAL A 146 -1.14 -6.37 1.55
CA VAL A 146 -1.58 -6.75 0.21
C VAL A 146 -2.73 -5.86 -0.26
N TRP A 147 -2.72 -5.50 -1.53
CA TRP A 147 -3.83 -4.84 -2.20
C TRP A 147 -4.93 -5.86 -2.48
N THR A 148 -6.10 -5.71 -1.86
CA THR A 148 -7.30 -6.50 -2.16
C THR A 148 -8.31 -5.58 -2.84
N ALA A 149 -8.59 -5.80 -4.12
CA ALA A 149 -9.45 -4.93 -4.90
C ALA A 149 -10.90 -4.89 -4.37
N GLY A 150 -11.43 -3.69 -4.18
CA GLY A 150 -12.85 -3.39 -4.11
C GLY A 150 -13.35 -3.13 -5.53
N TRP A 151 -13.10 -1.91 -6.03
CA TRP A 151 -13.44 -1.56 -7.42
C TRP A 151 -12.62 -2.39 -8.44
N PRO A 152 -13.21 -2.82 -9.58
CA PRO A 152 -14.55 -2.55 -10.09
C PRO A 152 -15.61 -3.62 -9.71
N TYR A 153 -15.40 -4.38 -8.66
CA TYR A 153 -16.26 -5.52 -8.29
C TYR A 153 -17.39 -5.06 -7.39
N GLU A 154 -18.61 -4.97 -7.92
CA GLU A 154 -19.79 -4.43 -7.21
C GLU A 154 -20.11 -5.21 -5.94
N ASP A 155 -19.97 -6.54 -5.96
CA ASP A 155 -20.17 -7.42 -4.80
C ASP A 155 -19.23 -7.04 -3.64
N ARG A 156 -17.97 -6.76 -3.93
CA ARG A 156 -16.98 -6.37 -2.91
C ARG A 156 -17.19 -4.96 -2.39
N ILE A 157 -17.52 -4.04 -3.30
CA ILE A 157 -17.87 -2.66 -2.94
C ILE A 157 -19.06 -2.67 -1.97
N ALA A 158 -20.10 -3.46 -2.26
CA ALA A 158 -21.29 -3.57 -1.41
C ALA A 158 -20.96 -4.13 -0.02
N GLU A 159 -20.11 -5.19 0.05
CA GLU A 159 -19.69 -5.76 1.33
C GLU A 159 -18.86 -4.78 2.18
N ILE A 160 -17.92 -4.04 1.56
CA ILE A 160 -17.12 -3.04 2.26
C ILE A 160 -17.99 -1.87 2.72
N ASN A 161 -18.85 -1.35 1.85
CA ASN A 161 -19.78 -0.26 2.19
C ASN A 161 -20.71 -0.64 3.33
N GLY A 162 -21.29 -1.84 3.29
CA GLY A 162 -22.19 -2.33 4.32
C GLY A 162 -21.50 -2.60 5.66
N ALA A 163 -20.22 -3.00 5.64
CA ALA A 163 -19.45 -3.25 6.87
C ALA A 163 -19.05 -1.95 7.59
N PHE A 164 -18.75 -0.87 6.87
CA PHE A 164 -18.17 0.36 7.44
C PHE A 164 -19.04 1.60 7.22
N ASN A 165 -20.26 1.45 6.71
CA ASN A 165 -21.21 2.56 6.44
C ASN A 165 -20.57 3.68 5.62
N ILE A 166 -19.83 3.33 4.57
CA ILE A 166 -19.16 4.31 3.70
C ILE A 166 -20.23 5.11 2.96
N PRO A 167 -20.29 6.44 3.15
CA PRO A 167 -21.35 7.26 2.55
C PRO A 167 -21.11 7.46 1.05
N GLN A 168 -22.21 7.70 0.31
CA GLN A 168 -22.11 8.22 -1.05
C GLN A 168 -21.52 9.64 -1.01
N PRO A 169 -20.72 10.08 -1.99
CA PRO A 169 -20.38 9.41 -3.25
C PRO A 169 -19.07 8.60 -3.23
N TYR A 170 -18.58 8.20 -2.05
CA TYR A 170 -17.34 7.45 -1.93
C TYR A 170 -17.47 6.01 -2.40
N ILE A 171 -16.47 5.56 -3.14
CA ILE A 171 -16.37 4.20 -3.67
C ILE A 171 -15.09 3.54 -3.16
N PRO A 172 -15.17 2.37 -2.51
CA PRO A 172 -13.97 1.61 -2.10
C PRO A 172 -13.14 1.17 -3.31
N LEU A 173 -11.94 1.73 -3.46
CA LEU A 173 -10.97 1.27 -4.44
C LEU A 173 -10.41 -0.09 -4.02
N CYS A 174 -9.93 -0.16 -2.78
CA CYS A 174 -9.33 -1.37 -2.26
C CYS A 174 -9.37 -1.44 -0.73
N LEU A 175 -9.13 -2.65 -0.25
CA LEU A 175 -8.89 -2.98 1.15
C LEU A 175 -7.45 -3.49 1.28
N ILE A 176 -6.71 -2.98 2.26
CA ILE A 176 -5.30 -3.28 2.49
C ILE A 176 -5.14 -3.90 3.88
N PRO A 177 -5.18 -5.25 4.02
CA PRO A 177 -4.78 -5.92 5.24
C PRO A 177 -3.29 -5.69 5.53
N ILE A 178 -2.95 -5.39 6.79
CA ILE A 178 -1.60 -5.05 7.26
C ILE A 178 -1.28 -5.86 8.51
N GLY A 179 -0.04 -6.31 8.64
CA GLY A 179 0.40 -7.05 9.82
C GLY A 179 1.89 -7.39 9.80
N TYR A 180 2.33 -8.05 10.88
CA TYR A 180 3.69 -8.58 11.02
C TYR A 180 3.80 -9.98 10.46
#